data_b93a93198b52074bf2382399f3f6a4e6
#
_entry.id   b93a93198b52074bf2382399f3f6a4e6
#
_cell.length_a   1.000
_cell.length_b   1.000
_cell.length_c   1.000
_cell.angle_alpha   90.00
_cell.angle_beta   90.00
_cell.angle_gamma   90.00
#
_symmetry.space_group_name_H-M   'P 1'
#
loop_
_entity.id
_entity.type
_entity.pdbx_description
1 polymer ?
#
loop_
_entity_poly.entity_id
_entity_poly.type
_entity_poly.pdbx_seq_one_letter_code
_entity_poly.pdbx_strand_id
1 'polypeptide(L)'
;IGGSYRSMISLHRGKYFDSTNQKQFAFNPFLCERDRNGRYIYIDTSDAEAAEDLIKTICALLSYIWKQNKPIDPTEKAILRKSVIAFYEYVNNSSVDGTNERIFPNLIEYRNFLRDVFIYKMTDFEKRRFEIEEVLLLLEPYTDGELFFLLNATENIDIVNDDLIAFDMED
;
A
#
# COMPACT_ATOMS: atom_id res chain seq x y z
N ILE A 1 -1.24 7.45 -15.03
CA ILE A 1 -0.52 6.60 -14.08
C ILE A 1 0.94 6.91 -14.23
N GLY A 2 1.57 7.11 -13.13
CA GLY A 2 2.95 7.52 -13.10
C GLY A 2 3.93 6.51 -13.67
N GLY A 3 5.12 6.99 -14.05
CA GLY A 3 6.10 6.26 -14.82
C GLY A 3 6.59 4.97 -14.20
N SER A 4 6.91 4.90 -12.87
CA SER A 4 7.51 3.70 -12.29
C SER A 4 6.52 2.56 -12.16
N TYR A 5 5.30 2.84 -11.77
CA TYR A 5 4.26 1.82 -11.71
C TYR A 5 3.92 1.30 -13.10
N ARG A 6 3.82 2.22 -14.03
CA ARG A 6 3.61 1.89 -15.44
C ARG A 6 4.79 1.16 -16.04
N SER A 7 6.02 1.54 -15.67
CA SER A 7 7.23 0.80 -16.06
C SER A 7 7.24 -0.60 -15.51
N MET A 8 7.00 -0.73 -14.21
CA MET A 8 6.94 -2.01 -13.54
C MET A 8 6.01 -2.98 -14.26
N ILE A 9 4.86 -2.48 -14.73
CA ILE A 9 3.93 -3.27 -15.49
C ILE A 9 4.37 -3.43 -16.96
N SER A 10 4.86 -2.35 -17.60
CA SER A 10 5.23 -2.37 -19.02
C SER A 10 6.43 -3.25 -19.33
N LEU A 11 7.33 -3.46 -18.38
CA LEU A 11 8.43 -4.42 -18.51
C LEU A 11 7.95 -5.83 -18.82
N HIS A 12 6.71 -6.13 -18.53
CA HIS A 12 6.09 -7.38 -18.93
C HIS A 12 5.60 -7.39 -20.38
N ARG A 13 6.16 -6.53 -21.21
CA ARG A 13 5.99 -6.53 -22.67
C ARG A 13 4.55 -6.38 -23.14
N GLY A 14 3.83 -5.49 -22.52
CA GLY A 14 2.46 -5.13 -22.93
C GLY A 14 1.38 -6.11 -22.57
N LYS A 15 1.69 -7.20 -21.85
CA LYS A 15 0.69 -8.17 -21.41
C LYS A 15 -0.18 -7.66 -20.27
N TYR A 16 0.24 -6.60 -19.62
CA TYR A 16 -0.41 -6.09 -18.41
C TYR A 16 -1.81 -5.50 -18.62
N PHE A 17 -2.14 -5.13 -19.85
CA PHE A 17 -3.49 -4.67 -20.19
C PHE A 17 -4.36 -5.76 -20.81
N ASP A 18 -3.84 -6.94 -20.98
CA ASP A 18 -4.66 -8.05 -21.42
C ASP A 18 -5.64 -8.44 -20.30
N SER A 19 -6.92 -8.38 -20.60
CA SER A 19 -7.98 -8.70 -19.66
C SER A 19 -7.89 -10.14 -19.10
N THR A 20 -7.28 -11.04 -19.85
CA THR A 20 -7.07 -12.42 -19.42
C THR A 20 -5.95 -12.55 -18.39
N ASN A 21 -5.02 -11.60 -18.37
CA ASN A 21 -3.84 -11.60 -17.49
C ASN A 21 -3.94 -10.60 -16.32
N GLN A 22 -5.04 -9.87 -16.18
CA GLN A 22 -5.21 -8.88 -15.11
C GLN A 22 -4.93 -9.44 -13.71
N LYS A 23 -5.36 -10.67 -13.44
CA LYS A 23 -5.13 -11.33 -12.15
C LYS A 23 -3.67 -11.66 -11.87
N GLN A 24 -2.83 -11.84 -12.89
CA GLN A 24 -1.41 -12.12 -12.72
C GLN A 24 -0.62 -10.95 -12.15
N PHE A 25 -1.13 -9.73 -12.36
CA PHE A 25 -0.45 -8.51 -11.93
C PHE A 25 -1.06 -7.92 -10.66
N ALA A 26 -2.14 -8.51 -10.19
CA ALA A 26 -2.77 -8.07 -8.96
C ALA A 26 -1.89 -8.44 -7.76
N PHE A 27 -1.63 -7.48 -6.91
CA PHE A 27 -0.96 -7.71 -5.64
C PHE A 27 -1.52 -6.78 -4.56
N ASN A 28 -1.18 -7.05 -3.32
CA ASN A 28 -1.55 -6.22 -2.19
C ASN A 28 -0.29 -5.88 -1.41
N PRO A 29 0.18 -4.63 -1.46
CA PRO A 29 1.41 -4.22 -0.78
C PRO A 29 1.29 -4.26 0.74
N PHE A 30 0.07 -4.29 1.29
CA PHE A 30 -0.18 -4.33 2.73
C PHE A 30 -0.20 -5.74 3.33
N LEU A 31 -0.16 -6.77 2.50
CA LEU A 31 -0.11 -8.15 3.01
C LEU A 31 1.22 -8.43 3.70
N CYS A 32 1.14 -8.98 4.89
CA CYS A 32 2.27 -9.42 5.67
C CYS A 32 1.89 -10.67 6.49
N GLU A 33 2.87 -11.24 7.15
CA GLU A 33 2.66 -12.40 8.03
C GLU A 33 1.75 -12.06 9.20
N ARG A 34 1.16 -13.10 9.77
CA ARG A 34 0.35 -13.02 10.99
C ARG A 34 1.00 -13.81 12.10
N ASP A 35 0.87 -13.34 13.32
CA ASP A 35 1.24 -14.10 14.50
C ASP A 35 0.20 -15.20 14.82
N ARG A 36 0.46 -15.96 15.89
CA ARG A 36 -0.42 -17.04 16.34
C ARG A 36 -1.83 -16.56 16.74
N ASN A 37 -1.97 -15.28 17.05
CA ASN A 37 -3.24 -14.64 17.42
C ASN A 37 -3.91 -13.97 16.21
N GLY A 38 -3.36 -14.17 15.00
CA GLY A 38 -3.88 -13.58 13.78
C GLY A 38 -3.61 -12.08 13.63
N ARG A 39 -2.67 -11.52 14.41
CA ARG A 39 -2.27 -10.11 14.28
C ARG A 39 -1.26 -9.97 13.14
N TYR A 40 -1.42 -8.93 12.35
CA TYR A 40 -0.47 -8.63 11.28
C TYR A 40 0.85 -8.13 11.87
N ILE A 41 1.93 -8.73 11.43
CA ILE A 41 3.30 -8.39 11.87
C ILE A 41 3.88 -7.38 10.91
N TYR A 42 3.72 -6.11 11.22
CA TYR A 42 4.25 -4.98 10.44
C TYR A 42 5.54 -4.41 11.05
N ILE A 43 5.78 -4.71 12.29
CA ILE A 43 7.02 -4.43 13.02
C ILE A 43 7.39 -5.71 13.76
N ASP A 44 8.50 -6.29 13.37
CA ASP A 44 9.03 -7.47 14.04
C ASP A 44 10.32 -7.09 14.76
N THR A 45 10.36 -7.34 16.06
CA THR A 45 11.54 -7.13 16.89
C THR A 45 12.60 -8.20 16.67
N SER A 46 12.24 -9.34 16.09
CA SER A 46 13.16 -10.42 15.75
C SER A 46 13.78 -10.27 14.37
N ASP A 47 13.07 -9.65 13.44
CA ASP A 47 13.55 -9.33 12.10
C ASP A 47 13.18 -7.88 11.74
N ALA A 48 13.89 -6.95 12.36
CA ALA A 48 13.66 -5.53 12.15
C ALA A 48 13.90 -5.09 10.70
N GLU A 49 14.73 -5.81 9.96
CA GLU A 49 15.03 -5.49 8.57
C GLU A 49 13.85 -5.80 7.65
N ALA A 50 13.25 -6.99 7.77
CA ALA A 50 12.10 -7.36 6.96
C ALA A 50 10.88 -6.47 7.21
N ALA A 51 10.62 -6.14 8.47
CA ALA A 51 9.54 -5.22 8.84
C ALA A 51 9.76 -3.79 8.31
N GLU A 52 10.99 -3.32 8.38
CA GLU A 52 11.34 -2.02 7.83
C GLU A 52 11.20 -1.99 6.31
N ASP A 53 11.53 -3.08 5.63
CA ASP A 53 11.37 -3.20 4.17
C ASP A 53 9.90 -3.18 3.75
N LEU A 54 9.01 -3.82 4.51
CA LEU A 54 7.58 -3.73 4.27
C LEU A 54 7.08 -2.27 4.31
N ILE A 55 7.40 -1.58 5.39
CA ILE A 55 6.98 -0.17 5.55
C ILE A 55 7.60 0.72 4.47
N LYS A 56 8.87 0.53 4.16
CA LYS A 56 9.55 1.27 3.08
C LYS A 56 8.89 1.03 1.72
N THR A 57 8.56 -0.21 1.41
CA THR A 57 7.92 -0.57 0.14
C THR A 57 6.56 0.08 0.00
N ILE A 58 5.73 0.00 1.04
CA ILE A 58 4.42 0.66 1.05
C ILE A 58 4.58 2.17 0.89
N CYS A 59 5.46 2.79 1.66
CA CYS A 59 5.71 4.23 1.60
C CYS A 59 6.25 4.68 0.24
N ALA A 60 7.11 3.88 -0.39
CA ALA A 60 7.61 4.17 -1.73
C ALA A 60 6.48 4.16 -2.76
N LEU A 61 5.61 3.16 -2.72
CA LEU A 61 4.46 3.07 -3.61
C LEU A 61 3.49 4.24 -3.41
N LEU A 62 3.13 4.53 -2.17
CA LEU A 62 2.23 5.63 -1.84
C LEU A 62 2.82 6.99 -2.21
N SER A 63 4.10 7.21 -1.96
CA SER A 63 4.81 8.43 -2.37
C SER A 63 4.77 8.61 -3.88
N TYR A 64 4.93 7.52 -4.59
CA TYR A 64 4.91 7.53 -6.05
C TYR A 64 3.52 7.88 -6.59
N ILE A 65 2.47 7.29 -6.05
CA ILE A 65 1.09 7.61 -6.43
C ILE A 65 0.78 9.08 -6.10
N TRP A 66 1.22 9.56 -4.94
CA TRP A 66 0.93 10.92 -4.49
C TRP A 66 1.76 11.98 -5.22
N LYS A 67 3.07 11.81 -5.26
CA LYS A 67 3.99 12.81 -5.81
C LYS A 67 4.34 12.59 -7.28
N GLN A 68 4.15 11.38 -7.79
CA GLN A 68 4.59 10.99 -9.12
C GLN A 68 6.09 11.26 -9.31
N ASN A 69 6.45 12.16 -10.21
CA ASN A 69 7.85 12.51 -10.46
C ASN A 69 8.38 13.64 -9.58
N LYS A 70 7.56 14.18 -8.68
CA LYS A 70 7.99 15.23 -7.75
C LYS A 70 8.66 14.60 -6.53
N PRO A 71 9.71 15.22 -5.99
CA PRO A 71 10.35 14.74 -4.77
C PRO A 71 9.40 14.88 -3.57
N ILE A 72 9.42 13.89 -2.70
CA ILE A 72 8.77 13.97 -1.39
C ILE A 72 9.75 14.56 -0.39
N ASP A 73 9.31 15.55 0.40
CA ASP A 73 10.18 16.10 1.42
C ASP A 73 10.25 15.22 2.68
N PRO A 74 11.27 15.38 3.54
CA PRO A 74 11.42 14.54 4.74
C PRO A 74 10.23 14.59 5.69
N THR A 75 9.54 15.71 5.81
CA THR A 75 8.37 15.86 6.68
C THR A 75 7.16 15.10 6.12
N GLU A 76 6.89 15.24 4.84
CA GLU A 76 5.84 14.49 4.15
C GLU A 76 6.09 12.98 4.26
N LYS A 77 7.33 12.56 4.06
CA LYS A 77 7.73 11.16 4.19
C LYS A 77 7.52 10.62 5.60
N ALA A 78 7.86 11.40 6.61
CA ALA A 78 7.66 11.03 8.02
C ALA A 78 6.18 10.88 8.36
N ILE A 79 5.33 11.78 7.89
CA ILE A 79 3.88 11.70 8.12
C ILE A 79 3.28 10.49 7.39
N LEU A 80 3.71 10.24 6.16
CA LEU A 80 3.27 9.08 5.40
C LEU A 80 3.63 7.77 6.12
N ARG A 81 4.87 7.64 6.59
CA ARG A 81 5.30 6.49 7.40
C ARG A 81 4.46 6.34 8.67
N LYS A 82 4.23 7.43 9.38
CA LYS A 82 3.37 7.45 10.57
C LYS A 82 1.96 6.93 10.26
N SER A 83 1.39 7.32 9.12
CA SER A 83 0.07 6.89 8.70
C SER A 83 0.00 5.38 8.42
N VAL A 84 1.03 4.81 7.80
CA VAL A 84 1.09 3.37 7.51
C VAL A 84 1.20 2.55 8.80
N ILE A 85 2.05 2.97 9.72
CA ILE A 85 2.20 2.31 11.03
C ILE A 85 0.88 2.39 11.81
N ALA A 86 0.27 3.58 11.87
CA ALA A 86 -1.01 3.77 12.54
C ALA A 86 -2.14 2.95 11.91
N PHE A 87 -2.09 2.72 10.60
CA PHE A 87 -3.04 1.86 9.91
C PHE A 87 -2.95 0.41 10.39
N TYR A 88 -1.75 -0.15 10.50
CA TYR A 88 -1.58 -1.51 11.02
C TYR A 88 -2.00 -1.64 12.48
N GLU A 89 -1.72 -0.64 13.30
CA GLU A 89 -2.23 -0.59 14.68
C GLU A 89 -3.75 -0.59 14.71
N TYR A 90 -4.37 0.20 13.86
CA TYR A 90 -5.82 0.26 13.71
C TYR A 90 -6.40 -1.10 13.29
N VAL A 91 -5.85 -1.71 12.24
CA VAL A 91 -6.26 -3.04 11.76
C VAL A 91 -6.13 -4.10 12.85
N ASN A 92 -5.02 -4.10 13.58
CA ASN A 92 -4.77 -5.07 14.63
C ASN A 92 -5.69 -4.92 15.86
N ASN A 93 -6.23 -3.73 16.07
CA ASN A 93 -7.10 -3.42 17.21
C ASN A 93 -8.59 -3.32 16.83
N SER A 94 -8.92 -3.47 15.56
CA SER A 94 -10.28 -3.36 15.08
C SER A 94 -10.87 -4.75 14.78
N SER A 95 -12.17 -4.87 15.02
CA SER A 95 -12.94 -6.04 14.60
C SER A 95 -13.99 -5.63 13.57
N VAL A 96 -14.26 -6.50 12.64
CA VAL A 96 -15.31 -6.30 11.65
C VAL A 96 -16.66 -6.61 12.31
N ASP A 97 -17.53 -5.61 12.38
CA ASP A 97 -18.93 -5.75 12.83
C ASP A 97 -19.14 -6.57 14.11
N GLY A 98 -18.25 -6.42 15.10
CA GLY A 98 -18.34 -7.13 16.36
C GLY A 98 -17.97 -8.62 16.28
N THR A 99 -17.42 -9.05 15.18
CA THR A 99 -16.83 -10.39 15.02
C THR A 99 -15.39 -10.41 15.53
N ASN A 100 -14.80 -11.60 15.66
CA ASN A 100 -13.36 -11.73 15.95
C ASN A 100 -12.47 -11.53 14.71
N GLU A 101 -13.05 -11.22 13.57
CA GLU A 101 -12.31 -10.98 12.34
C GLU A 101 -11.75 -9.56 12.33
N ARG A 102 -10.46 -9.46 12.01
CA ARG A 102 -9.80 -8.18 11.80
C ARG A 102 -10.07 -7.65 10.40
N ILE A 103 -9.98 -6.33 10.27
CA ILE A 103 -9.99 -5.68 8.95
C ILE A 103 -8.84 -6.26 8.12
N PHE A 104 -9.14 -6.65 6.88
CA PHE A 104 -8.14 -7.15 5.94
C PHE A 104 -7.33 -5.96 5.38
N PRO A 105 -6.01 -5.90 5.59
CA PRO A 105 -5.23 -4.76 5.17
C PRO A 105 -5.06 -4.74 3.64
N ASN A 106 -5.52 -3.67 3.05
CA ASN A 106 -5.36 -3.37 1.63
C ASN A 106 -5.44 -1.86 1.40
N LEU A 107 -5.27 -1.43 0.15
CA LEU A 107 -5.28 -0.01 -0.18
C LEU A 107 -6.64 0.64 0.04
N ILE A 108 -7.74 -0.09 -0.17
CA ILE A 108 -9.10 0.40 0.08
C ILE A 108 -9.26 0.74 1.55
N GLU A 109 -8.91 -0.19 2.43
CA GLU A 109 -9.02 0.00 3.87
C GLU A 109 -8.05 1.07 4.39
N TYR A 110 -6.86 1.17 3.80
CA TYR A 110 -5.92 2.25 4.12
C TYR A 110 -6.50 3.61 3.73
N ARG A 111 -7.10 3.75 2.56
CA ARG A 111 -7.76 4.99 2.14
C ARG A 111 -8.92 5.36 3.06
N ASN A 112 -9.76 4.39 3.41
CA ASN A 112 -10.85 4.59 4.37
C ASN A 112 -10.31 5.03 5.74
N PHE A 113 -9.25 4.41 6.22
CA PHE A 113 -8.57 4.78 7.46
C PHE A 113 -8.04 6.22 7.42
N LEU A 114 -7.42 6.65 6.35
CA LEU A 114 -6.96 8.03 6.19
C LEU A 114 -8.11 9.03 6.32
N ARG A 115 -9.21 8.76 5.62
CA ARG A 115 -10.37 9.64 5.56
C ARG A 115 -11.14 9.69 6.88
N ASP A 116 -11.35 8.54 7.53
CA ASP A 116 -12.29 8.40 8.63
C ASP A 116 -11.64 8.39 10.02
N VAL A 117 -10.33 8.12 10.08
CA VAL A 117 -9.61 7.96 11.35
C VAL A 117 -8.37 8.86 11.43
N PHE A 118 -7.45 8.71 10.50
CA PHE A 118 -6.13 9.35 10.60
C PHE A 118 -6.21 10.89 10.55
N ILE A 119 -7.09 11.43 9.74
CA ILE A 119 -7.30 12.89 9.63
C ILE A 119 -7.60 13.54 10.97
N TYR A 120 -8.30 12.85 11.86
CA TYR A 120 -8.64 13.35 13.19
C TYR A 120 -7.52 13.19 14.21
N LYS A 121 -6.51 12.37 13.91
CA LYS A 121 -5.33 12.18 14.75
C LYS A 121 -4.17 13.11 14.38
N MET A 122 -4.25 13.75 13.24
CA MET A 122 -3.22 14.66 12.76
C MET A 122 -3.23 15.96 13.53
N THR A 123 -2.03 16.46 13.84
CA THR A 123 -1.84 17.82 14.34
C THR A 123 -2.12 18.84 13.23
N ASP A 124 -2.35 20.12 13.61
CA ASP A 124 -2.52 21.19 12.63
C ASP A 124 -1.28 21.37 11.74
N PHE A 125 -0.10 21.15 12.29
CA PHE A 125 1.14 21.18 11.52
C PHE A 125 1.16 20.06 10.48
N GLU A 126 0.83 18.83 10.87
CA GLU A 126 0.78 17.70 9.96
C GLU A 126 -0.25 17.90 8.85
N LYS A 127 -1.43 18.44 9.19
CA LYS A 127 -2.48 18.75 8.20
C LYS A 127 -2.05 19.76 7.15
N ARG A 128 -1.21 20.71 7.52
CA ARG A 128 -0.67 21.68 6.55
C ARG A 128 0.40 21.09 5.64
N ARG A 129 1.09 20.07 6.09
CA ARG A 129 2.22 19.47 5.35
C ARG A 129 1.80 18.23 4.56
N PHE A 130 0.89 17.46 5.08
CA PHE A 130 0.35 16.26 4.45
C PHE A 130 -1.03 16.57 3.88
N GLU A 131 -1.10 16.78 2.59
CA GLU A 131 -2.31 17.13 1.87
C GLU A 131 -3.20 15.90 1.71
N ILE A 132 -3.85 15.49 2.79
CA ILE A 132 -4.60 14.24 2.87
C ILE A 132 -5.71 14.14 1.81
N GLU A 133 -6.39 15.25 1.52
CA GLU A 133 -7.45 15.28 0.50
C GLU A 133 -6.89 15.02 -0.90
N GLU A 134 -5.71 15.54 -1.21
CA GLU A 134 -5.01 15.25 -2.46
C GLU A 134 -4.61 13.77 -2.53
N VAL A 135 -4.08 13.23 -1.44
CA VAL A 135 -3.72 11.80 -1.36
C VAL A 135 -4.96 10.93 -1.59
N LEU A 136 -6.07 11.23 -0.94
CA LEU A 136 -7.33 10.51 -1.13
C LEU A 136 -7.81 10.55 -2.58
N LEU A 137 -7.71 11.69 -3.23
CA LEU A 137 -8.08 11.85 -4.62
C LEU A 137 -7.18 11.01 -5.55
N LEU A 138 -5.88 11.05 -5.32
CA LEU A 138 -4.92 10.32 -6.17
C LEU A 138 -4.94 8.80 -5.94
N LEU A 139 -5.42 8.34 -4.78
CA LEU A 139 -5.64 6.92 -4.52
C LEU A 139 -6.95 6.38 -5.13
N GLU A 140 -7.88 7.25 -5.45
CA GLU A 140 -9.22 6.86 -5.92
C GLU A 140 -9.20 5.90 -7.14
N PRO A 141 -8.36 6.09 -8.18
CA PRO A 141 -8.30 5.15 -9.29
C PRO A 141 -7.97 3.71 -8.90
N TYR A 142 -7.24 3.54 -7.80
CA TYR A 142 -6.78 2.23 -7.31
C TYR A 142 -7.73 1.63 -6.26
N THR A 143 -8.73 2.36 -5.81
CA THR A 143 -9.69 1.90 -4.80
C THR A 143 -11.10 1.78 -5.34
N ASP A 144 -11.56 2.74 -6.13
CA ASP A 144 -12.92 2.80 -6.69
C ASP A 144 -12.94 2.87 -8.22
N GLY A 145 -11.77 2.99 -8.86
CA GLY A 145 -11.63 3.21 -10.29
C GLY A 145 -11.16 1.98 -11.08
N GLU A 146 -10.71 2.25 -12.29
CA GLU A 146 -10.29 1.24 -13.27
C GLU A 146 -9.10 0.38 -12.82
N LEU A 147 -8.28 0.89 -11.92
CA LEU A 147 -7.07 0.23 -11.45
C LEU A 147 -7.26 -0.51 -10.12
N PHE A 148 -8.50 -0.65 -9.68
CA PHE A 148 -8.85 -1.34 -8.43
C PHE A 148 -8.20 -2.73 -8.31
N PHE A 149 -8.19 -3.50 -9.38
CA PHE A 149 -7.67 -4.86 -9.38
C PHE A 149 -6.17 -4.95 -9.13
N LEU A 150 -5.41 -3.87 -9.35
CA LEU A 150 -3.96 -3.92 -9.29
C LEU A 150 -3.39 -4.03 -7.87
N LEU A 151 -4.00 -3.34 -6.90
CA LEU A 151 -3.41 -3.16 -5.56
C LEU A 151 -4.25 -3.73 -4.41
N ASN A 152 -5.30 -4.50 -4.72
CA ASN A 152 -6.23 -5.01 -3.71
C ASN A 152 -6.41 -6.52 -3.78
N ALA A 153 -5.36 -7.25 -4.16
CA ALA A 153 -5.39 -8.71 -4.20
C ALA A 153 -5.61 -9.30 -2.81
N THR A 154 -6.30 -10.43 -2.74
CA THR A 154 -6.51 -11.16 -1.49
C THR A 154 -5.30 -12.01 -1.10
N GLU A 155 -4.43 -12.30 -2.05
CA GLU A 155 -3.19 -13.02 -1.87
C GLU A 155 -2.15 -12.50 -2.86
N ASN A 156 -0.89 -12.54 -2.48
CA ASN A 156 0.20 -12.19 -3.38
C ASN A 156 0.72 -13.45 -4.05
N ILE A 157 1.00 -13.33 -5.34
CA ILE A 157 1.71 -14.36 -6.09
C ILE A 157 3.14 -14.43 -5.53
N ASP A 158 3.66 -15.65 -5.40
CA ASP A 158 5.06 -15.84 -5.02
C ASP A 158 5.95 -15.39 -6.18
N ILE A 159 6.39 -14.14 -6.07
CA ILE A 159 7.20 -13.51 -7.10
C ILE A 159 8.56 -14.20 -7.26
N VAL A 160 9.05 -14.90 -6.24
CA VAL A 160 10.37 -15.54 -6.28
C VAL A 160 10.42 -16.68 -7.29
N ASN A 161 9.30 -17.33 -7.53
CA ASN A 161 9.20 -18.47 -8.45
C ASN A 161 8.46 -18.14 -9.74
N ASP A 162 8.17 -16.87 -9.99
CA ASP A 162 7.37 -16.43 -11.13
C ASP A 162 8.18 -15.54 -12.06
N ASP A 163 7.91 -15.62 -13.34
CA ASP A 163 8.48 -14.76 -14.38
C ASP A 163 8.21 -13.27 -14.16
N LEU A 164 7.31 -12.95 -13.25
CA LEU A 164 7.01 -11.58 -12.86
C LEU A 164 8.19 -10.83 -12.25
N ILE A 165 9.11 -11.53 -11.63
CA ILE A 165 10.35 -10.94 -11.08
C ILE A 165 11.17 -10.26 -12.16
N ALA A 166 11.09 -10.73 -13.37
CA ALA A 166 11.83 -10.16 -14.49
C ALA A 166 11.47 -8.70 -14.77
N PHE A 167 10.42 -8.17 -14.16
CA PHE A 167 10.04 -6.77 -14.33
C PHE A 167 11.08 -5.80 -13.86
N ASP A 168 11.62 -6.04 -12.69
CA ASP A 168 12.50 -5.09 -12.02
C ASP A 168 13.92 -5.14 -12.53
N MET A 169 14.20 -6.12 -13.34
CA MET A 169 15.57 -6.44 -13.74
C MET A 169 15.96 -6.00 -15.15
N GLU A 170 15.01 -5.54 -15.93
CA GLU A 170 15.20 -5.24 -17.35
C GLU A 170 15.27 -3.75 -17.70
N ASP A 171 15.55 -2.89 -16.76
CA ASP A 171 15.77 -1.47 -17.04
C ASP A 171 17.10 -1.19 -17.73
#